data_ce694ed1f44b81680f121bb5d965e848
#
_entry.id   ce694ed1f44b81680f121bb5d965e848
#
_cell.length_a   1.000
_cell.length_b   1.000
_cell.length_c   1.000
_cell.angle_alpha   90.00
_cell.angle_beta   90.00
_cell.angle_gamma   90.00
#
_symmetry.space_group_name_H-M   'P 1'
#
loop_
_entity.id
_entity.type
_entity.pdbx_description
1 polymer ?
#
loop_
_entity_poly.entity_id
_entity_poly.type
_entity_poly.pdbx_seq_one_letter_code
_entity_poly.pdbx_strand_id
1 'polypeptide(L)'
;SFSGGATAKPAVGSNNLTTIASGNNSYPKATTRSDCTGATCTYSEEMTNFANWWAYYHTRLQMAKSSVLTAFQALDDRYRLGYMSLNNNNGTTDSFQNVDTIEKTPAAGGHKASWFDKVAKAKPSDGTPLRFALSVAGRIYAGKLQGSVTRGSVWENNNSSTGSSVSIQDPMQYSCQRNFTLLSTDGYWNGGGGTDLSGGNIVDTDGGLTGAFKDGNAVSGTLADVAQYYYHEDLRTSANDPASDNNVPEGQQRMYTSTLGLGVSGNMLYQSNYATTKSGDFFDVKSGTQV
;
A
#
# COMPACT_ATOMS: atom_id res chain seq x y z
N SER A 1 11.79 12.44 -23.49
CA SER A 1 10.49 13.01 -23.90
C SER A 1 9.75 12.01 -24.74
N PHE A 2 8.66 11.48 -24.19
CA PHE A 2 7.83 10.50 -24.89
C PHE A 2 6.83 11.23 -25.78
N SER A 3 6.95 11.06 -27.07
CA SER A 3 5.94 11.52 -28.04
C SER A 3 5.22 10.33 -28.69
N GLY A 4 5.21 9.19 -28.06
CA GLY A 4 4.55 8.00 -28.57
C GLY A 4 3.08 7.98 -28.21
N GLY A 5 2.17 8.23 -29.14
CA GLY A 5 0.78 7.78 -29.15
C GLY A 5 -0.17 8.23 -28.03
N ALA A 6 0.25 9.03 -27.08
CA ALA A 6 -0.65 9.60 -26.11
C ALA A 6 -1.42 10.78 -26.74
N THR A 7 -2.71 10.65 -26.86
CA THR A 7 -3.60 11.72 -27.33
C THR A 7 -3.68 12.93 -26.38
N ALA A 8 -3.06 12.85 -25.20
CA ALA A 8 -2.91 13.96 -24.29
C ALA A 8 -1.53 14.61 -24.48
N LYS A 9 -1.45 15.69 -25.22
CA LYS A 9 -0.32 16.61 -25.13
C LYS A 9 -0.16 17.05 -23.68
N PRO A 10 1.06 17.03 -23.12
CA PRO A 10 1.30 17.77 -21.89
C PRO A 10 0.90 19.22 -22.12
N ALA A 11 0.02 19.74 -21.30
CA ALA A 11 -0.47 21.12 -21.40
C ALA A 11 0.58 22.17 -20.99
N VAL A 12 1.83 21.80 -20.93
CA VAL A 12 2.95 22.70 -20.59
C VAL A 12 3.65 23.07 -21.87
N GLY A 13 3.42 24.30 -22.29
CA GLY A 13 3.89 24.89 -23.50
C GLY A 13 5.41 24.93 -23.69
N SER A 14 6.00 23.83 -24.08
CA SER A 14 7.24 23.88 -24.79
C SER A 14 7.28 22.78 -25.85
N ASN A 15 7.56 23.21 -27.03
CA ASN A 15 7.57 22.52 -28.29
C ASN A 15 8.70 21.49 -28.48
N ASN A 16 9.17 20.87 -27.41
CA ASN A 16 10.30 19.94 -27.47
C ASN A 16 9.85 18.45 -27.54
N LEU A 17 8.71 18.22 -28.20
CA LEU A 17 8.30 16.86 -28.53
C LEU A 17 9.06 16.38 -29.74
N THR A 18 9.90 15.36 -29.58
CA THR A 18 10.58 14.70 -30.68
C THR A 18 9.75 13.51 -31.14
N THR A 19 9.40 13.48 -32.40
CA THR A 19 8.73 12.34 -33.02
C THR A 19 9.71 11.20 -33.21
N ILE A 20 9.41 10.04 -32.68
CA ILE A 20 10.18 8.83 -32.86
C ILE A 20 9.70 8.13 -34.14
N ALA A 21 10.56 8.07 -35.16
CA ALA A 21 10.25 7.52 -36.48
C ALA A 21 11.33 6.54 -36.94
N SER A 22 10.90 5.47 -37.62
CA SER A 22 11.80 4.39 -38.08
C SER A 22 12.91 4.82 -39.00
N GLY A 23 12.78 5.96 -39.67
CA GLY A 23 13.81 6.52 -40.54
C GLY A 23 14.92 7.30 -39.82
N ASN A 24 14.82 7.51 -38.50
CA ASN A 24 15.82 8.24 -37.73
C ASN A 24 16.41 7.33 -36.64
N ASN A 25 17.72 7.21 -36.61
CA ASN A 25 18.48 6.41 -35.65
C ASN A 25 19.38 7.26 -34.72
N SER A 26 19.10 8.55 -34.60
CA SER A 26 19.89 9.45 -33.76
C SER A 26 18.97 10.41 -33.00
N TYR A 27 18.59 10.03 -31.77
CA TYR A 27 17.80 10.86 -30.90
C TYR A 27 18.65 11.39 -29.74
N PRO A 28 18.53 12.68 -29.40
CA PRO A 28 19.25 13.26 -28.26
C PRO A 28 18.99 12.49 -26.96
N LYS A 29 20.07 12.20 -26.24
CA LYS A 29 20.05 11.49 -24.98
C LYS A 29 20.42 12.42 -23.83
N ALA A 30 19.61 12.53 -22.80
CA ALA A 30 20.01 13.21 -21.57
C ALA A 30 21.16 12.43 -20.89
N THR A 31 22.09 13.14 -20.27
CA THR A 31 23.29 12.56 -19.63
C THR A 31 22.96 11.57 -18.51
N THR A 32 21.77 11.71 -17.91
CA THR A 32 21.27 10.82 -16.83
C THR A 32 20.64 9.52 -17.34
N ARG A 33 20.43 9.39 -18.66
CA ARG A 33 19.85 8.17 -19.23
C ARG A 33 20.94 7.11 -19.47
N SER A 34 20.68 5.89 -19.01
CA SER A 34 21.56 4.72 -19.19
C SER A 34 20.96 3.64 -20.11
N ASP A 35 19.79 3.88 -20.64
CA ASP A 35 18.97 2.96 -21.43
C ASP A 35 19.31 2.92 -22.93
N CYS A 36 20.29 3.71 -23.36
CA CYS A 36 20.86 3.67 -24.72
C CYS A 36 22.37 3.51 -24.62
N THR A 37 22.96 2.71 -25.51
CA THR A 37 24.37 2.37 -25.47
C THR A 37 25.28 3.50 -25.98
N GLY A 38 24.80 4.31 -26.92
CA GLY A 38 25.59 5.40 -27.55
C GLY A 38 25.42 6.75 -26.86
N ALA A 39 26.06 7.77 -27.46
CA ALA A 39 25.85 9.17 -27.10
C ALA A 39 24.45 9.67 -27.51
N THR A 40 23.81 9.00 -28.44
CA THR A 40 22.42 9.20 -28.88
C THR A 40 21.70 7.87 -28.83
N CYS A 41 20.36 7.92 -28.81
CA CYS A 41 19.53 6.73 -28.85
C CYS A 41 19.11 6.41 -30.28
N THR A 42 19.07 5.14 -30.61
CA THR A 42 18.52 4.64 -31.88
C THR A 42 17.01 4.56 -31.83
N TYR A 43 16.36 4.43 -32.99
CA TYR A 43 14.90 4.15 -33.05
C TYR A 43 14.53 2.90 -32.25
N SER A 44 15.29 1.82 -32.38
CA SER A 44 15.02 0.57 -31.68
C SER A 44 15.11 0.73 -30.15
N GLU A 45 16.12 1.45 -29.66
CA GLU A 45 16.24 1.72 -28.21
C GLU A 45 15.09 2.59 -27.70
N GLU A 46 14.72 3.65 -28.41
CA GLU A 46 13.58 4.50 -28.01
C GLU A 46 12.25 3.74 -28.03
N MET A 47 12.04 2.88 -29.03
CA MET A 47 10.82 2.05 -29.08
C MET A 47 10.79 0.98 -27.98
N THR A 48 11.94 0.41 -27.63
CA THR A 48 12.06 -0.51 -26.49
C THR A 48 11.75 0.20 -25.18
N ASN A 49 12.28 1.40 -24.99
CA ASN A 49 12.00 2.22 -23.80
C ASN A 49 10.52 2.60 -23.70
N PHE A 50 9.93 2.96 -24.84
CA PHE A 50 8.49 3.23 -24.88
C PHE A 50 7.66 1.98 -24.53
N ALA A 51 8.02 0.83 -25.09
CA ALA A 51 7.33 -0.43 -24.80
C ALA A 51 7.44 -0.82 -23.32
N ASN A 52 8.63 -0.67 -22.73
CA ASN A 52 8.86 -0.89 -21.31
C ASN A 52 8.05 0.07 -20.43
N TRP A 53 8.07 1.36 -20.77
CA TRP A 53 7.26 2.34 -20.07
C TRP A 53 5.76 2.01 -20.18
N TRP A 54 5.28 1.67 -21.35
CA TRP A 54 3.91 1.30 -21.59
C TRP A 54 3.50 0.06 -20.79
N ALA A 55 4.33 -0.97 -20.78
CA ALA A 55 4.05 -2.21 -20.07
C ALA A 55 4.02 -2.04 -18.54
N TYR A 56 4.91 -1.21 -17.97
CA TYR A 56 5.16 -1.20 -16.54
C TYR A 56 4.77 0.09 -15.82
N TYR A 57 4.59 1.21 -16.52
CA TYR A 57 4.48 2.51 -15.88
C TYR A 57 3.40 3.45 -16.43
N HIS A 58 2.71 3.12 -17.52
CA HIS A 58 1.83 4.09 -18.18
C HIS A 58 0.53 4.38 -17.41
N THR A 59 0.14 3.52 -16.48
CA THR A 59 -0.95 3.78 -15.55
C THR A 59 -0.44 3.85 -14.11
N ARG A 60 -1.16 4.54 -13.22
CA ARG A 60 -0.83 4.59 -11.79
C ARG A 60 -0.74 3.20 -11.19
N LEU A 61 -1.68 2.32 -11.52
CA LEU A 61 -1.68 0.95 -11.02
C LEU A 61 -0.45 0.15 -11.50
N GLN A 62 -0.07 0.29 -12.77
CA GLN A 62 1.14 -0.38 -13.26
C GLN A 62 2.41 0.16 -12.60
N MET A 63 2.49 1.48 -12.45
CA MET A 63 3.60 2.10 -11.72
C MET A 63 3.66 1.61 -10.27
N ALA A 64 2.52 1.55 -9.58
CA ALA A 64 2.44 1.02 -8.22
C ALA A 64 2.94 -0.42 -8.14
N LYS A 65 2.43 -1.31 -9.00
CA LYS A 65 2.86 -2.71 -9.07
C LYS A 65 4.36 -2.83 -9.31
N SER A 66 4.88 -2.15 -10.33
CA SER A 66 6.30 -2.20 -10.68
C SER A 66 7.17 -1.72 -9.52
N SER A 67 6.78 -0.64 -8.85
CA SER A 67 7.51 -0.08 -7.72
C SER A 67 7.49 -1.03 -6.51
N VAL A 68 6.33 -1.57 -6.17
CA VAL A 68 6.17 -2.52 -5.06
C VAL A 68 6.96 -3.81 -5.34
N LEU A 69 6.79 -4.40 -6.52
CA LEU A 69 7.50 -5.63 -6.89
C LEU A 69 9.02 -5.43 -6.85
N THR A 70 9.52 -4.29 -7.34
CA THR A 70 10.95 -3.96 -7.30
C THR A 70 11.45 -3.78 -5.86
N ALA A 71 10.72 -3.02 -5.03
CA ALA A 71 11.11 -2.76 -3.64
C ALA A 71 11.13 -4.05 -2.81
N PHE A 72 10.16 -4.93 -3.00
CA PHE A 72 10.02 -6.17 -2.23
C PHE A 72 10.90 -7.32 -2.75
N GLN A 73 11.53 -7.16 -3.91
CA GLN A 73 12.45 -8.15 -4.46
C GLN A 73 13.61 -8.47 -3.51
N ALA A 74 14.11 -7.46 -2.79
CA ALA A 74 15.24 -7.60 -1.87
C ALA A 74 14.89 -8.29 -0.53
N LEU A 75 13.61 -8.46 -0.20
CA LEU A 75 13.20 -9.14 1.03
C LEU A 75 13.53 -10.63 0.96
N ASP A 76 13.92 -11.20 2.09
CA ASP A 76 14.35 -12.59 2.22
C ASP A 76 13.59 -13.32 3.35
N ASP A 77 14.06 -14.49 3.72
CA ASP A 77 13.47 -15.40 4.71
C ASP A 77 13.44 -14.87 6.16
N ARG A 78 13.96 -13.69 6.41
CA ARG A 78 13.83 -12.97 7.69
C ARG A 78 12.47 -12.26 7.83
N TYR A 79 11.69 -12.22 6.76
CA TYR A 79 10.41 -11.52 6.71
C TYR A 79 9.27 -12.49 6.42
N ARG A 80 8.11 -12.13 6.94
CA ARG A 80 6.83 -12.74 6.61
C ARG A 80 5.99 -11.73 5.85
N LEU A 81 5.36 -12.16 4.78
CA LEU A 81 4.68 -11.27 3.85
C LEU A 81 3.31 -11.81 3.49
N GLY A 82 2.31 -10.98 3.58
CA GLY A 82 0.94 -11.23 3.11
C GLY A 82 0.51 -10.21 2.07
N TYR A 83 -0.63 -10.43 1.47
CA TYR A 83 -1.23 -9.53 0.49
C TYR A 83 -2.75 -9.49 0.65
N MET A 84 -3.30 -8.31 0.53
CA MET A 84 -4.74 -8.10 0.46
C MET A 84 -5.03 -6.92 -0.49
N SER A 85 -5.94 -7.10 -1.44
CA SER A 85 -6.46 -5.96 -2.21
C SER A 85 -7.54 -5.23 -1.41
N LEU A 86 -7.77 -3.95 -1.72
CA LEU A 86 -8.82 -3.14 -1.07
C LEU A 86 -10.22 -3.71 -1.34
N ASN A 87 -10.40 -4.30 -2.50
CA ASN A 87 -11.62 -4.98 -2.93
C ASN A 87 -11.33 -6.43 -3.29
N ASN A 88 -12.34 -7.24 -3.43
CA ASN A 88 -12.19 -8.67 -3.66
C ASN A 88 -11.76 -9.07 -5.10
N ASN A 89 -11.32 -8.13 -5.94
CA ASN A 89 -10.92 -8.36 -7.33
C ASN A 89 -11.95 -9.18 -8.14
N ASN A 90 -13.22 -8.84 -8.05
CA ASN A 90 -14.32 -9.57 -8.69
C ASN A 90 -14.45 -11.05 -8.23
N GLY A 91 -14.16 -11.31 -6.97
CA GLY A 91 -14.32 -12.66 -6.39
C GLY A 91 -13.21 -13.64 -6.73
N THR A 92 -12.08 -13.20 -7.28
CA THR A 92 -10.96 -14.08 -7.59
C THR A 92 -10.11 -14.41 -6.35
N THR A 93 -9.40 -15.55 -6.39
CA THR A 93 -8.45 -15.92 -5.31
C THR A 93 -7.25 -15.02 -5.23
N ASP A 94 -7.06 -14.11 -6.19
CA ASP A 94 -5.91 -13.24 -6.31
C ASP A 94 -5.97 -12.02 -5.37
N SER A 95 -7.08 -11.83 -4.66
CA SER A 95 -7.28 -10.70 -3.75
C SER A 95 -6.64 -10.86 -2.37
N PHE A 96 -6.16 -12.07 -2.03
CA PHE A 96 -5.62 -12.35 -0.71
C PHE A 96 -4.50 -13.38 -0.71
N GLN A 97 -3.53 -13.19 0.18
CA GLN A 97 -2.52 -14.18 0.56
C GLN A 97 -2.20 -14.04 2.04
N ASN A 98 -2.19 -15.17 2.75
CA ASN A 98 -1.81 -15.21 4.16
C ASN A 98 -0.40 -14.65 4.39
N VAL A 99 -0.16 -14.14 5.59
CA VAL A 99 1.18 -13.73 6.02
C VAL A 99 1.98 -14.98 6.35
N ASP A 100 3.03 -15.23 5.58
CA ASP A 100 3.92 -16.37 5.80
C ASP A 100 5.36 -16.01 5.44
N THR A 101 6.30 -16.85 5.86
CA THR A 101 7.73 -16.70 5.57
C THR A 101 7.97 -16.76 4.06
N ILE A 102 8.77 -15.85 3.56
CA ILE A 102 9.15 -15.80 2.15
C ILE A 102 10.52 -16.42 1.92
N GLU A 103 10.70 -16.98 0.76
CA GLU A 103 11.98 -17.54 0.36
C GLU A 103 12.98 -16.44 -0.03
N LYS A 104 14.27 -16.64 0.22
CA LYS A 104 15.33 -15.71 -0.19
C LYS A 104 15.31 -15.47 -1.69
N THR A 105 15.09 -16.53 -2.46
CA THR A 105 14.93 -16.46 -3.92
C THR A 105 13.55 -17.02 -4.28
N PRO A 106 12.76 -16.35 -5.14
CA PRO A 106 11.48 -16.88 -5.56
C PRO A 106 11.64 -18.25 -6.20
N ALA A 107 10.92 -19.25 -5.69
CA ALA A 107 10.86 -20.59 -6.24
C ALA A 107 9.48 -20.88 -6.81
N ALA A 108 9.39 -21.72 -7.83
CA ALA A 108 8.11 -22.12 -8.40
C ALA A 108 7.23 -22.76 -7.31
N GLY A 109 6.03 -22.23 -7.13
CA GLY A 109 5.08 -22.68 -6.11
C GLY A 109 5.38 -22.14 -4.69
N GLY A 110 6.46 -21.39 -4.50
CA GLY A 110 6.80 -20.78 -3.22
C GLY A 110 5.93 -19.57 -2.87
N HIS A 111 6.00 -19.18 -1.58
CA HIS A 111 5.19 -18.08 -1.04
C HIS A 111 5.54 -16.74 -1.67
N LYS A 112 6.83 -16.44 -1.83
CA LYS A 112 7.30 -15.22 -2.48
C LYS A 112 6.86 -15.14 -3.93
N ALA A 113 6.99 -16.23 -4.71
CA ALA A 113 6.55 -16.27 -6.09
C ALA A 113 5.03 -16.05 -6.21
N SER A 114 4.25 -16.69 -5.35
CA SER A 114 2.80 -16.48 -5.27
C SER A 114 2.43 -15.03 -4.94
N TRP A 115 3.15 -14.40 -4.01
CA TRP A 115 2.92 -13.00 -3.65
C TRP A 115 3.18 -12.05 -4.83
N PHE A 116 4.29 -12.26 -5.55
CA PHE A 116 4.61 -11.49 -6.76
C PHE A 116 3.52 -11.66 -7.83
N ASP A 117 3.04 -12.87 -8.05
CA ASP A 117 1.99 -13.17 -9.01
C ASP A 117 0.67 -12.46 -8.65
N LYS A 118 0.27 -12.48 -7.37
CA LYS A 118 -0.94 -11.79 -6.90
C LYS A 118 -0.86 -10.26 -7.05
N VAL A 119 0.26 -9.65 -6.68
CA VAL A 119 0.47 -8.21 -6.89
C VAL A 119 0.45 -7.87 -8.38
N ALA A 120 1.13 -8.66 -9.22
CA ALA A 120 1.14 -8.45 -10.66
C ALA A 120 -0.25 -8.56 -11.28
N LYS A 121 -1.09 -9.48 -10.81
CA LYS A 121 -2.47 -9.70 -11.26
C LYS A 121 -3.50 -8.73 -10.69
N ALA A 122 -3.14 -7.90 -9.70
CA ALA A 122 -4.07 -6.93 -9.12
C ALA A 122 -4.71 -6.06 -10.21
N LYS A 123 -6.03 -5.89 -10.13
CA LYS A 123 -6.82 -5.13 -11.10
C LYS A 123 -7.59 -4.03 -10.37
N PRO A 124 -7.80 -2.87 -11.00
CA PRO A 124 -8.70 -1.89 -10.46
C PRO A 124 -10.12 -2.45 -10.53
N SER A 125 -10.80 -2.42 -9.42
CA SER A 125 -12.20 -2.84 -9.35
C SER A 125 -12.89 -2.04 -8.26
N ASP A 126 -14.07 -1.50 -8.57
CA ASP A 126 -14.95 -0.87 -7.61
C ASP A 126 -14.35 0.32 -6.83
N GLY A 127 -14.97 0.70 -5.70
CA GLY A 127 -14.57 1.81 -4.86
C GLY A 127 -13.25 1.63 -4.12
N THR A 128 -12.92 2.62 -3.28
CA THR A 128 -11.67 2.67 -2.50
C THR A 128 -11.98 2.64 -0.99
N PRO A 129 -12.41 1.50 -0.41
CA PRO A 129 -12.83 1.40 0.99
C PRO A 129 -11.62 1.29 1.93
N LEU A 130 -10.74 2.31 1.96
CA LEU A 130 -9.48 2.27 2.70
C LEU A 130 -9.67 1.98 4.18
N ARG A 131 -10.63 2.65 4.82
CA ARG A 131 -10.90 2.52 6.27
C ARG A 131 -11.33 1.10 6.62
N PHE A 132 -12.25 0.56 5.82
CA PHE A 132 -12.73 -0.80 6.01
C PHE A 132 -11.60 -1.83 5.77
N ALA A 133 -10.86 -1.71 4.67
CA ALA A 133 -9.75 -2.61 4.35
C ALA A 133 -8.64 -2.58 5.41
N LEU A 134 -8.30 -1.41 5.94
CA LEU A 134 -7.34 -1.31 7.04
C LEU A 134 -7.84 -2.00 8.31
N SER A 135 -9.13 -1.87 8.61
CA SER A 135 -9.77 -2.58 9.73
C SER A 135 -9.74 -4.10 9.55
N VAL A 136 -9.95 -4.59 8.32
CA VAL A 136 -9.83 -6.03 8.02
C VAL A 136 -8.43 -6.52 8.31
N ALA A 137 -7.39 -5.79 7.89
CA ALA A 137 -6.01 -6.14 8.21
C ALA A 137 -5.77 -6.18 9.74
N GLY A 138 -6.24 -5.19 10.47
CA GLY A 138 -6.15 -5.14 11.93
C GLY A 138 -6.88 -6.31 12.61
N ARG A 139 -8.07 -6.65 12.16
CA ARG A 139 -8.84 -7.79 12.69
C ARG A 139 -8.21 -9.14 12.35
N ILE A 140 -7.52 -9.25 11.21
CA ILE A 140 -6.71 -10.43 10.89
C ILE A 140 -5.55 -10.55 11.87
N TYR A 141 -4.80 -9.47 12.13
CA TYR A 141 -3.74 -9.47 13.14
C TYR A 141 -4.26 -9.77 14.55
N ALA A 142 -5.45 -9.30 14.87
CA ALA A 142 -6.09 -9.58 16.15
C ALA A 142 -6.67 -11.00 16.29
N GLY A 143 -6.54 -11.84 15.25
CA GLY A 143 -7.12 -13.19 15.27
C GLY A 143 -8.65 -13.23 15.24
N LYS A 144 -9.31 -12.10 14.89
CA LYS A 144 -10.78 -12.02 14.82
C LYS A 144 -11.36 -12.53 13.52
N LEU A 145 -10.53 -12.70 12.51
CA LEU A 145 -10.89 -13.22 11.19
C LEU A 145 -9.96 -14.41 10.88
N GLN A 146 -10.34 -15.58 11.37
CA GLN A 146 -9.57 -16.81 11.14
C GLN A 146 -10.47 -17.90 10.55
N GLY A 147 -9.83 -18.88 9.88
CA GLY A 147 -10.53 -19.99 9.25
C GLY A 147 -11.14 -19.61 7.91
N SER A 148 -12.19 -20.31 7.52
CA SER A 148 -12.88 -20.08 6.25
C SER A 148 -13.80 -18.87 6.34
N VAL A 149 -13.47 -17.82 5.62
CA VAL A 149 -14.20 -16.55 5.62
C VAL A 149 -14.71 -16.27 4.20
N THR A 150 -15.99 -15.96 4.07
CA THR A 150 -16.59 -15.57 2.79
C THR A 150 -16.09 -14.15 2.42
N ARG A 151 -15.62 -13.99 1.19
CA ARG A 151 -14.99 -12.74 0.74
C ARG A 151 -15.90 -11.53 0.82
N GLY A 152 -17.13 -11.65 0.39
CA GLY A 152 -18.09 -10.55 0.44
C GLY A 152 -18.34 -10.03 1.85
N SER A 153 -18.16 -10.84 2.88
CA SER A 153 -18.28 -10.42 4.27
C SER A 153 -17.03 -9.75 4.84
N VAL A 154 -15.89 -9.91 4.17
CA VAL A 154 -14.58 -9.44 4.66
C VAL A 154 -14.07 -8.22 3.90
N TRP A 155 -14.21 -8.22 2.57
CA TRP A 155 -13.67 -7.16 1.69
C TRP A 155 -14.70 -6.14 1.25
N GLU A 156 -15.98 -6.50 1.25
CA GLU A 156 -17.06 -5.63 0.81
C GLU A 156 -17.82 -5.13 2.03
N ASN A 157 -17.98 -3.84 2.13
CA ASN A 157 -18.73 -3.19 3.20
C ASN A 157 -20.25 -3.47 3.15
N ASN A 158 -20.70 -4.38 2.32
CA ASN A 158 -22.12 -4.64 2.10
C ASN A 158 -22.65 -5.93 2.74
N ASN A 159 -21.85 -6.56 3.58
CA ASN A 159 -22.25 -7.75 4.35
C ASN A 159 -22.80 -8.89 3.46
N SER A 160 -22.35 -8.96 2.23
CA SER A 160 -22.79 -9.96 1.27
C SER A 160 -22.25 -11.35 1.65
N SER A 161 -23.11 -12.33 1.77
CA SER A 161 -22.72 -13.73 1.96
C SER A 161 -22.29 -14.41 0.66
N THR A 162 -22.17 -13.67 -0.43
CA THR A 162 -21.82 -14.18 -1.75
C THR A 162 -20.32 -14.11 -2.00
N GLY A 163 -19.80 -15.03 -2.75
CA GLY A 163 -18.40 -15.10 -3.15
C GLY A 163 -17.68 -16.35 -2.69
N SER A 164 -16.47 -16.55 -3.21
CA SER A 164 -15.61 -17.67 -2.81
C SER A 164 -15.01 -17.40 -1.43
N SER A 165 -14.83 -18.46 -0.66
CA SER A 165 -14.19 -18.38 0.64
C SER A 165 -12.67 -18.29 0.51
N VAL A 166 -12.04 -17.60 1.47
CA VAL A 166 -10.59 -17.65 1.72
C VAL A 166 -10.35 -18.26 3.10
N SER A 167 -9.28 -19.03 3.22
CA SER A 167 -8.82 -19.51 4.51
C SER A 167 -7.79 -18.54 5.07
N ILE A 168 -8.12 -17.89 6.17
CA ILE A 168 -7.25 -16.93 6.85
C ILE A 168 -6.52 -17.66 7.97
N GLN A 169 -5.20 -17.68 7.90
CA GLN A 169 -4.32 -18.19 8.94
C GLN A 169 -3.93 -17.07 9.89
N ASP A 170 -3.61 -17.43 11.12
CA ASP A 170 -3.13 -16.47 12.10
C ASP A 170 -1.76 -15.90 11.68
N PRO A 171 -1.65 -14.59 11.46
CA PRO A 171 -0.37 -13.98 11.11
C PRO A 171 0.56 -13.79 12.31
N MET A 172 0.02 -13.75 13.54
CA MET A 172 0.81 -13.57 14.75
C MET A 172 1.16 -14.92 15.37
N GLN A 173 2.44 -15.24 15.42
CA GLN A 173 2.96 -16.50 15.94
C GLN A 173 3.77 -16.31 17.23
N TYR A 174 4.25 -15.10 17.47
CA TYR A 174 5.12 -14.78 18.61
C TYR A 174 4.70 -13.47 19.26
N SER A 175 4.80 -13.41 20.57
CA SER A 175 4.48 -12.22 21.36
C SER A 175 5.35 -11.00 21.03
N CYS A 176 6.60 -11.19 20.66
CA CYS A 176 7.52 -10.13 20.27
C CYS A 176 7.43 -9.74 18.79
N GLN A 177 6.50 -10.32 18.04
CA GLN A 177 6.34 -10.04 16.61
C GLN A 177 5.83 -8.62 16.38
N ARG A 178 6.51 -7.87 15.51
CA ARG A 178 6.02 -6.57 15.03
C ARG A 178 5.23 -6.75 13.75
N ASN A 179 4.09 -6.09 13.67
CA ASN A 179 3.13 -6.26 12.59
C ASN A 179 2.96 -4.95 11.85
N PHE A 180 3.22 -4.98 10.55
CA PHE A 180 3.19 -3.81 9.69
C PHE A 180 2.16 -3.97 8.59
N THR A 181 1.43 -2.89 8.31
CA THR A 181 0.54 -2.79 7.16
C THR A 181 1.00 -1.63 6.28
N LEU A 182 1.33 -1.91 5.03
CA LEU A 182 1.56 -0.89 4.01
C LEU A 182 0.30 -0.75 3.17
N LEU A 183 -0.39 0.37 3.33
CA LEU A 183 -1.59 0.72 2.58
C LEU A 183 -1.22 1.58 1.37
N SER A 184 -1.42 1.07 0.16
CA SER A 184 -1.13 1.81 -1.07
C SER A 184 -2.41 2.10 -1.84
N THR A 185 -2.59 3.35 -2.28
CA THR A 185 -3.75 3.83 -3.02
C THR A 185 -3.35 4.96 -3.97
N ASP A 186 -4.16 5.17 -5.01
CA ASP A 186 -4.02 6.29 -5.94
C ASP A 186 -5.13 7.35 -5.77
N GLY A 187 -5.92 7.25 -4.72
CA GLY A 187 -7.04 8.15 -4.46
C GLY A 187 -7.47 8.25 -3.01
N TYR A 188 -8.48 9.08 -2.80
CA TYR A 188 -9.15 9.22 -1.53
C TYR A 188 -10.08 8.04 -1.26
N TRP A 189 -10.41 7.81 0.03
CA TRP A 189 -11.35 6.76 0.38
C TRP A 189 -12.78 7.11 -0.05
N ASN A 190 -13.51 6.08 -0.42
CA ASN A 190 -14.97 6.10 -0.53
C ASN A 190 -15.53 4.81 0.09
N GLY A 191 -16.81 4.79 0.41
CA GLY A 191 -17.45 3.62 1.02
C GLY A 191 -17.12 3.44 2.50
N GLY A 192 -17.27 2.23 2.98
CA GLY A 192 -17.34 1.80 4.36
C GLY A 192 -16.44 2.45 5.40
N GLY A 193 -17.02 2.63 6.60
CA GLY A 193 -16.31 3.08 7.79
C GLY A 193 -15.29 2.05 8.29
N GLY A 194 -14.39 2.50 9.16
CA GLY A 194 -13.53 1.59 9.92
C GLY A 194 -14.32 0.80 10.95
N THR A 195 -13.91 -0.42 11.24
CA THR A 195 -14.50 -1.27 12.26
C THR A 195 -13.49 -1.65 13.33
N ASP A 196 -13.94 -1.70 14.57
CA ASP A 196 -13.17 -2.14 15.74
C ASP A 196 -12.98 -3.66 15.79
N LEU A 197 -12.35 -4.17 16.85
CA LEU A 197 -12.13 -5.61 17.06
C LEU A 197 -13.44 -6.42 17.18
N SER A 198 -14.53 -5.79 17.56
CA SER A 198 -15.86 -6.40 17.70
C SER A 198 -16.69 -6.28 16.42
N GLY A 199 -16.25 -5.49 15.45
CA GLY A 199 -16.98 -5.17 14.23
C GLY A 199 -17.88 -3.94 14.34
N GLY A 200 -17.83 -3.20 15.46
CA GLY A 200 -18.49 -1.90 15.64
C GLY A 200 -17.77 -0.79 14.85
N ASN A 201 -18.43 0.33 14.67
CA ASN A 201 -17.82 1.47 13.98
C ASN A 201 -16.74 2.13 14.84
N ILE A 202 -15.58 2.37 14.25
CA ILE A 202 -14.56 3.27 14.82
C ILE A 202 -15.06 4.69 14.69
N VAL A 203 -15.06 5.39 15.81
CA VAL A 203 -15.38 6.82 15.92
C VAL A 203 -14.11 7.63 16.12
N ASP A 204 -14.19 8.85 16.61
CA ASP A 204 -13.03 9.64 17.01
C ASP A 204 -12.20 8.89 18.08
N THR A 205 -11.00 8.49 17.74
CA THR A 205 -10.08 7.75 18.62
C THR A 205 -8.98 8.63 19.19
N ASP A 206 -8.84 9.84 18.69
CA ASP A 206 -7.78 10.76 19.06
C ASP A 206 -8.24 12.02 19.82
N GLY A 207 -9.55 12.15 20.08
CA GLY A 207 -10.15 13.31 20.74
C GLY A 207 -9.56 13.70 22.09
N GLY A 208 -8.88 12.77 22.76
CA GLY A 208 -8.15 13.01 24.03
C GLY A 208 -6.64 13.12 23.87
N LEU A 209 -6.09 13.01 22.66
CA LEU A 209 -4.67 12.95 22.40
C LEU A 209 -4.08 14.32 22.06
N THR A 210 -2.76 14.39 22.03
CA THR A 210 -1.99 15.58 21.70
C THR A 210 -0.87 15.27 20.71
N GLY A 211 -0.36 16.29 20.04
CA GLY A 211 0.76 16.15 19.11
C GLY A 211 0.35 15.40 17.82
N ALA A 212 1.28 14.64 17.29
CA ALA A 212 1.13 13.93 16.01
C ALA A 212 0.03 12.87 15.97
N PHE A 213 -0.56 12.55 17.11
CA PHE A 213 -1.63 11.55 17.24
C PHE A 213 -3.03 12.16 17.19
N LYS A 214 -3.14 13.46 17.00
CA LYS A 214 -4.40 14.19 16.95
C LYS A 214 -4.63 14.78 15.57
N ASP A 215 -5.81 14.58 15.02
CA ASP A 215 -6.23 15.18 13.76
C ASP A 215 -6.91 16.53 13.97
N GLY A 216 -6.59 17.35 14.81
CA GLY A 216 -6.93 18.77 15.03
C GLY A 216 -8.39 19.21 14.98
N ASN A 217 -9.26 18.48 14.30
CA ASN A 217 -10.64 18.88 14.01
C ASN A 217 -11.70 17.97 14.62
N ALA A 218 -11.32 16.97 15.43
CA ALA A 218 -12.24 15.97 15.99
C ALA A 218 -13.14 15.35 14.91
N VAL A 219 -12.60 15.07 13.73
CA VAL A 219 -13.33 14.44 12.63
C VAL A 219 -13.36 12.94 12.89
N SER A 220 -14.53 12.45 13.26
CA SER A 220 -14.75 11.06 13.62
C SER A 220 -14.71 10.12 12.43
N GLY A 221 -14.11 8.94 12.63
CA GLY A 221 -14.14 7.84 11.68
C GLY A 221 -13.28 8.06 10.44
N THR A 222 -12.17 8.75 10.58
CA THR A 222 -11.17 8.96 9.52
C THR A 222 -10.29 7.73 9.31
N LEU A 223 -9.43 7.74 8.29
CA LEU A 223 -8.41 6.71 8.12
C LEU A 223 -7.35 6.77 9.23
N ALA A 224 -7.10 7.98 9.75
CA ALA A 224 -6.20 8.20 10.87
C ALA A 224 -6.74 7.55 12.15
N ASP A 225 -8.04 7.69 12.43
CA ASP A 225 -8.69 7.01 13.55
C ASP A 225 -8.53 5.49 13.50
N VAL A 226 -8.71 4.91 12.31
CA VAL A 226 -8.54 3.47 12.14
C VAL A 226 -7.10 3.03 12.38
N ALA A 227 -6.14 3.76 11.83
CA ALA A 227 -4.73 3.47 12.03
C ALA A 227 -4.34 3.59 13.50
N GLN A 228 -4.82 4.64 14.15
CA GLN A 228 -4.58 4.94 15.55
C GLN A 228 -5.22 3.89 16.48
N TYR A 229 -6.46 3.48 16.21
CA TYR A 229 -7.13 2.42 16.94
C TYR A 229 -6.28 1.14 16.97
N TYR A 230 -5.88 0.62 15.82
CA TYR A 230 -5.10 -0.62 15.73
C TYR A 230 -3.64 -0.48 16.16
N TYR A 231 -3.16 0.74 16.37
CA TYR A 231 -1.87 1.00 17.00
C TYR A 231 -1.96 1.03 18.53
N HIS A 232 -3.06 1.53 19.11
CA HIS A 232 -3.23 1.67 20.57
C HIS A 232 -3.89 0.48 21.23
N GLU A 233 -4.77 -0.22 20.51
CA GLU A 233 -5.40 -1.42 21.05
C GLU A 233 -4.38 -2.57 21.16
N ASP A 234 -4.48 -3.29 22.27
CA ASP A 234 -3.78 -4.57 22.39
C ASP A 234 -4.54 -5.62 21.58
N LEU A 235 -3.92 -6.07 20.49
CA LEU A 235 -4.56 -7.00 19.54
C LEU A 235 -4.66 -8.43 20.10
N ARG A 236 -3.94 -8.77 21.17
CA ARG A 236 -3.82 -10.14 21.72
C ARG A 236 -3.88 -10.14 23.23
N THR A 237 -5.08 -10.04 23.78
CA THR A 237 -5.30 -9.95 25.22
C THR A 237 -5.53 -11.31 25.92
N SER A 238 -5.71 -12.40 25.16
CA SER A 238 -6.00 -13.73 25.76
C SER A 238 -4.75 -14.38 26.30
N ALA A 239 -4.73 -14.71 27.56
CA ALA A 239 -3.61 -15.38 28.25
C ALA A 239 -3.23 -16.75 27.64
N ASN A 240 -4.13 -17.38 26.89
CA ASN A 240 -3.90 -18.65 26.20
C ASN A 240 -3.45 -18.49 24.75
N ASP A 241 -3.31 -17.26 24.25
CA ASP A 241 -2.83 -16.97 22.91
C ASP A 241 -1.29 -16.92 22.95
N PRO A 242 -0.58 -17.76 22.19
CA PRO A 242 0.90 -17.74 22.17
C PRO A 242 1.47 -16.42 21.63
N ALA A 243 0.67 -15.63 20.91
CA ALA A 243 1.02 -14.29 20.48
C ALA A 243 0.69 -13.22 21.54
N SER A 244 -0.06 -13.56 22.57
CA SER A 244 -0.32 -12.69 23.72
C SER A 244 0.86 -12.80 24.68
N ASP A 245 1.53 -11.71 24.94
CA ASP A 245 2.54 -11.70 25.98
C ASP A 245 2.68 -10.32 26.61
N ASN A 246 2.63 -10.32 27.93
CA ASN A 246 3.00 -9.18 28.73
C ASN A 246 4.51 -8.89 28.73
N ASN A 247 5.32 -9.71 28.03
CA ASN A 247 6.77 -9.60 27.97
C ASN A 247 7.29 -8.77 26.80
N VAL A 248 6.44 -8.24 25.91
CA VAL A 248 6.89 -7.21 24.96
C VAL A 248 7.18 -5.91 25.72
N PRO A 249 8.23 -5.17 25.35
CA PRO A 249 8.63 -3.95 26.07
C PRO A 249 7.51 -2.92 26.22
N GLU A 250 6.51 -2.96 25.37
CA GLU A 250 5.36 -2.06 25.37
C GLU A 250 4.07 -2.74 25.91
N GLY A 251 4.12 -4.03 26.27
CA GLY A 251 3.00 -4.77 26.82
C GLY A 251 1.79 -4.97 25.89
N GLN A 252 1.92 -4.67 24.61
CA GLN A 252 0.80 -4.68 23.64
C GLN A 252 1.26 -5.13 22.26
N GLN A 253 0.48 -6.00 21.62
CA GLN A 253 0.59 -6.27 20.19
C GLN A 253 -0.14 -5.20 19.39
N ARG A 254 0.55 -4.61 18.45
CA ARG A 254 0.07 -3.46 17.67
C ARG A 254 0.17 -3.72 16.17
N MET A 255 -0.63 -3.00 15.40
CA MET A 255 -0.44 -2.87 13.97
C MET A 255 0.16 -1.50 13.63
N TYR A 256 1.34 -1.50 13.03
CA TYR A 256 1.96 -0.29 12.50
C TYR A 256 1.47 -0.04 11.07
N THR A 257 0.85 1.09 10.83
CA THR A 257 0.34 1.46 9.51
C THR A 257 1.25 2.47 8.84
N SER A 258 1.63 2.16 7.59
CA SER A 258 2.28 3.10 6.69
C SER A 258 1.45 3.27 5.44
N THR A 259 1.40 4.48 4.89
CA THR A 259 0.62 4.78 3.69
C THR A 259 1.52 5.19 2.53
N LEU A 260 1.15 4.77 1.33
CA LEU A 260 1.78 5.19 0.07
C LEU A 260 0.71 5.68 -0.90
N GLY A 261 0.59 7.00 -1.03
CA GLY A 261 -0.31 7.65 -1.98
C GLY A 261 0.37 7.85 -3.33
N LEU A 262 -0.33 7.54 -4.42
CA LEU A 262 0.14 7.69 -5.79
C LEU A 262 -0.73 8.70 -6.53
N GLY A 263 -0.16 9.83 -6.91
CA GLY A 263 -0.87 10.85 -7.68
C GLY A 263 -1.92 11.62 -6.88
N VAL A 264 -1.86 11.58 -5.56
CA VAL A 264 -2.64 12.41 -4.65
C VAL A 264 -1.79 13.62 -4.30
N SER A 265 -2.34 14.82 -4.44
CA SER A 265 -1.67 16.04 -3.99
C SER A 265 -1.78 16.13 -2.47
N GLY A 266 -0.65 16.16 -1.79
CA GLY A 266 -0.59 16.49 -0.37
C GLY A 266 -0.53 18.00 -0.17
N ASN A 267 -0.96 18.46 0.99
CA ASN A 267 -0.86 19.88 1.37
C ASN A 267 0.48 20.19 2.06
N MET A 268 1.19 19.18 2.54
CA MET A 268 2.44 19.36 3.27
C MET A 268 3.61 19.67 2.35
N LEU A 269 4.36 20.69 2.69
CA LEU A 269 5.58 21.08 2.00
C LEU A 269 6.78 20.30 2.56
N TYR A 270 7.38 19.47 1.71
CA TYR A 270 8.56 18.72 2.09
C TYR A 270 9.79 19.62 2.28
N GLN A 271 10.50 19.41 3.38
CA GLN A 271 11.81 20.02 3.69
C GLN A 271 12.83 18.91 3.94
N SER A 272 13.99 19.00 3.30
CA SER A 272 15.04 17.97 3.44
C SER A 272 15.55 17.78 4.88
N ASN A 273 15.41 18.80 5.73
CA ASN A 273 15.78 18.78 7.15
C ASN A 273 14.60 18.54 8.10
N TYR A 274 13.48 18.01 7.60
CA TYR A 274 12.23 17.82 8.35
C TYR A 274 12.42 17.07 9.69
N ALA A 275 13.38 16.16 9.76
CA ALA A 275 13.63 15.38 10.96
C ALA A 275 14.28 16.19 12.11
N THR A 276 14.95 17.28 11.79
CA THR A 276 15.76 18.08 12.75
C THR A 276 15.27 19.52 12.95
N THR A 277 14.49 20.04 11.99
CA THR A 277 13.93 21.39 12.08
C THR A 277 12.85 21.48 13.15
N LYS A 278 12.69 22.68 13.72
CA LYS A 278 11.62 23.01 14.66
C LYS A 278 10.58 23.95 14.02
N SER A 279 10.42 23.87 12.71
CA SER A 279 9.45 24.67 11.94
C SER A 279 9.08 23.97 10.65
N GLY A 280 7.96 24.35 10.05
CA GLY A 280 7.41 23.80 8.80
C GLY A 280 6.44 22.66 9.04
N ASP A 281 5.75 22.27 7.98
CA ASP A 281 4.56 21.40 8.04
C ASP A 281 4.80 20.08 8.80
N PHE A 282 5.95 19.44 8.60
CA PHE A 282 6.29 18.19 9.30
C PHE A 282 6.49 18.39 10.80
N PHE A 283 7.08 19.53 11.20
CA PHE A 283 7.22 19.86 12.61
C PHE A 283 5.86 20.21 13.22
N ASP A 284 5.03 20.96 12.50
CA ASP A 284 3.72 21.39 12.96
C ASP A 284 2.80 20.18 13.17
N VAL A 285 2.76 19.23 12.21
CA VAL A 285 2.04 17.95 12.40
C VAL A 285 2.57 17.17 13.59
N LYS A 286 3.91 17.07 13.74
CA LYS A 286 4.53 16.36 14.87
C LYS A 286 4.18 17.01 16.21
N SER A 287 4.05 18.32 16.25
CA SER A 287 3.69 19.08 17.46
C SER A 287 2.17 19.19 17.67
N GLY A 288 1.35 18.76 16.71
CA GLY A 288 -0.11 18.85 16.75
C GLY A 288 -0.65 20.26 16.56
N THR A 289 0.10 21.12 15.88
CA THR A 289 -0.29 22.52 15.67
C THR A 289 -0.89 22.77 14.29
N GLN A 290 -0.70 21.87 13.33
CA GLN A 290 -1.29 21.95 12.00
C GLN A 290 -1.78 20.56 11.57
N VAL A 291 -2.93 20.54 10.88
CA VAL A 291 -3.61 19.32 10.39
C VAL A 291 -3.93 19.45 8.90
#